data_29dfcbadf8ba6adce510be89bc82d068
#
_entry.id   29dfcbadf8ba6adce510be89bc82d068
#
_cell.length_a   1.000
_cell.length_b   1.000
_cell.length_c   1.000
_cell.angle_alpha   90.00
_cell.angle_beta   90.00
_cell.angle_gamma   90.00
#
_symmetry.space_group_name_H-M   'P 1'
#
loop_
_entity.id
_entity.type
_entity.pdbx_description
1 polymer ?
#
loop_
_entity_poly.entity_id
_entity_poly.type
_entity_poly.pdbx_seq_one_letter_code
_entity_poly.pdbx_strand_id
1 'polypeptide(L)'
;MTVHRFLDFELDTDLRELRRAGRTIAIEPQVFDLLQYLIEGRHRVVTREELFDNIWRGRIVSDATLSSRIKAARRAVGDTGKDQSVIQTLPRRGFRFLPTVHNAADQRTQATSSQSEPALQEMEPALA
;
A
#
# COMPACT_ATOMS: atom_id res chain seq x y z
N MET A 1 -12.75 5.37 8.42
CA MET A 1 -11.33 5.61 8.69
C MET A 1 -10.52 4.37 8.35
N THR A 2 -9.54 4.51 7.49
CA THR A 2 -8.76 3.36 7.03
C THR A 2 -7.28 3.62 7.22
N VAL A 3 -6.61 2.70 7.89
CA VAL A 3 -5.17 2.70 8.03
C VAL A 3 -4.65 1.40 7.46
N HIS A 4 -3.87 1.50 6.39
CA HIS A 4 -3.24 0.34 5.78
C HIS A 4 -1.85 0.17 6.39
N ARG A 5 -1.58 -1.01 6.90
CA ARG A 5 -0.27 -1.33 7.49
C ARG A 5 0.47 -2.32 6.62
N PHE A 6 1.68 -1.99 6.30
CA PHE A 6 2.55 -2.87 5.52
C PHE A 6 4.00 -2.64 5.96
N LEU A 7 4.75 -3.72 6.09
CA LEU A 7 6.11 -3.64 6.63
C LEU A 7 6.06 -2.88 7.95
N ASP A 8 6.88 -1.84 8.11
CA ASP A 8 6.84 -0.99 9.30
C ASP A 8 6.19 0.38 9.01
N PHE A 9 5.39 0.44 7.94
CA PHE A 9 4.70 1.65 7.51
C PHE A 9 3.22 1.61 7.80
N GLU A 10 2.62 2.79 7.93
CA GLU A 10 1.18 2.97 8.02
C GLU A 10 0.75 4.07 7.06
N LEU A 11 -0.26 3.78 6.25
CA LEU A 11 -0.86 4.78 5.36
C LEU A 11 -2.26 5.10 5.90
N ASP A 12 -2.42 6.31 6.42
CA ASP A 12 -3.68 6.77 6.98
C ASP A 12 -4.44 7.56 5.91
N THR A 13 -5.56 7.02 5.46
CA THR A 13 -6.30 7.63 4.36
C THR A 13 -7.10 8.85 4.80
N ASP A 14 -7.51 8.91 6.06
CA ASP A 14 -8.27 10.07 6.55
C ASP A 14 -7.37 11.29 6.75
N LEU A 15 -6.22 11.07 7.34
CA LEU A 15 -5.27 12.17 7.57
C LEU A 15 -4.36 12.39 6.37
N ARG A 16 -4.39 11.49 5.39
CA ARG A 16 -3.52 11.51 4.22
C ARG A 16 -2.06 11.59 4.63
N GLU A 17 -1.67 10.68 5.52
CA GLU A 17 -0.32 10.62 6.05
C GLU A 17 0.29 9.25 5.84
N LEU A 18 1.56 9.25 5.51
CA LEU A 18 2.38 8.05 5.54
C LEU A 18 3.26 8.14 6.78
N ARG A 19 3.26 7.09 7.60
CA ARG A 19 4.05 7.05 8.82
C ARG A 19 4.93 5.81 8.84
N ARG A 20 6.06 5.94 9.48
CA ARG A 20 6.95 4.81 9.76
C ARG A 20 7.39 4.91 11.21
N ALA A 21 7.13 3.85 11.98
CA ALA A 21 7.46 3.81 13.41
C ALA A 21 6.92 5.04 14.15
N GLY A 22 5.69 5.45 13.82
CA GLY A 22 5.02 6.57 14.45
C GLY A 22 5.44 7.94 13.94
N ARG A 23 6.38 8.02 13.00
CA ARG A 23 6.86 9.29 12.46
C ARG A 23 6.25 9.54 11.08
N THR A 24 5.74 10.74 10.89
CA THR A 24 5.19 11.14 9.60
C THR A 24 6.30 11.32 8.58
N ILE A 25 6.10 10.73 7.41
CA ILE A 25 7.02 10.86 6.28
C ILE A 25 6.43 11.89 5.33
N ALA A 26 7.23 12.90 4.99
CA ALA A 26 6.79 13.96 4.07
C ALA A 26 6.73 13.40 2.65
N ILE A 27 5.56 13.46 2.03
CA ILE A 27 5.38 13.07 0.65
C ILE A 27 4.41 14.04 -0.01
N GLU A 28 4.53 14.16 -1.33
CA GLU A 28 3.63 15.02 -2.10
C GLU A 28 2.25 14.38 -2.21
N PRO A 29 1.19 15.20 -2.35
CA PRO A 29 -0.17 14.67 -2.45
C PRO A 29 -0.35 13.64 -3.57
N GLN A 30 0.25 13.86 -4.73
CA GLN A 30 0.13 12.91 -5.83
C GLN A 30 0.84 11.59 -5.51
N VAL A 31 1.95 11.63 -4.79
CA VAL A 31 2.65 10.43 -4.35
C VAL A 31 1.79 9.66 -3.36
N PHE A 32 1.13 10.36 -2.45
CA PHE A 32 0.19 9.73 -1.53
C PHE A 32 -0.95 9.05 -2.29
N ASP A 33 -1.56 9.76 -3.23
CA ASP A 33 -2.66 9.21 -4.02
C ASP A 33 -2.21 7.97 -4.78
N LEU A 34 -1.01 7.99 -5.34
CA LEU A 34 -0.45 6.86 -6.06
C LEU A 34 -0.26 5.66 -5.14
N LEU A 35 0.32 5.86 -3.97
CA LEU A 35 0.51 4.79 -2.99
C LEU A 35 -0.82 4.20 -2.55
N GLN A 36 -1.79 5.06 -2.23
CA GLN A 36 -3.12 4.60 -1.82
C GLN A 36 -3.76 3.77 -2.92
N TYR A 37 -3.69 4.23 -4.15
CA TYR A 37 -4.31 3.53 -5.27
C TYR A 37 -3.65 2.15 -5.48
N LEU A 38 -2.33 2.09 -5.41
CA LEU A 38 -1.61 0.83 -5.55
C LEU A 38 -1.93 -0.14 -4.42
N ILE A 39 -2.00 0.35 -3.19
CA ILE A 39 -2.34 -0.47 -2.04
C ILE A 39 -3.76 -1.03 -2.17
N GLU A 40 -4.70 -0.20 -2.55
CA GLU A 40 -6.10 -0.63 -2.71
C GLU A 40 -6.26 -1.60 -3.87
N GLY A 41 -5.42 -1.51 -4.88
CA GLY A 41 -5.42 -2.43 -6.01
C GLY A 41 -4.39 -3.54 -5.93
N ARG A 42 -3.88 -3.85 -4.76
CA ARG A 42 -2.74 -4.76 -4.58
C ARG A 42 -2.99 -6.21 -5.01
N HIS A 43 -4.24 -6.56 -5.20
CA HIS A 43 -4.60 -7.93 -5.60
C HIS A 43 -4.53 -8.14 -7.11
N ARG A 44 -4.18 -7.11 -7.86
CA ARG A 44 -4.09 -7.15 -9.31
C ARG A 44 -3.00 -6.23 -9.81
N VAL A 45 -2.72 -6.32 -11.10
CA VAL A 45 -1.82 -5.36 -11.75
C VAL A 45 -2.59 -4.06 -11.97
N VAL A 46 -2.03 -2.95 -11.49
CA VAL A 46 -2.60 -1.63 -11.71
C VAL A 46 -2.00 -1.09 -13.00
N THR A 47 -2.85 -0.81 -13.98
CA THR A 47 -2.38 -0.38 -15.30
C THR A 47 -1.99 1.09 -15.30
N ARG A 48 -1.14 1.46 -16.27
CA ARG A 48 -0.75 2.86 -16.44
C ARG A 48 -1.96 3.71 -16.78
N GLU A 49 -2.85 3.19 -17.62
CA GLU A 49 -4.06 3.92 -18.04
C GLU A 49 -4.95 4.25 -16.85
N GLU A 50 -5.17 3.29 -15.96
CA GLU A 50 -6.01 3.58 -14.80
C GLU A 50 -5.34 4.57 -13.84
N LEU A 51 -4.02 4.59 -13.77
CA LEU A 51 -3.32 5.60 -12.98
C LEU A 51 -3.51 6.99 -13.56
N PHE A 52 -3.37 7.12 -14.89
CA PHE A 52 -3.62 8.40 -15.53
C PHE A 52 -5.05 8.87 -15.31
N ASP A 53 -6.02 7.96 -15.41
CA ASP A 53 -7.43 8.30 -15.23
C ASP A 53 -7.76 8.68 -13.79
N ASN A 54 -7.20 7.98 -12.81
CA ASN A 54 -7.61 8.12 -11.43
C ASN A 54 -6.75 9.08 -10.62
N ILE A 55 -5.46 9.16 -10.92
CA ILE A 55 -4.56 10.08 -10.19
C ILE A 55 -4.57 11.46 -10.86
N TRP A 56 -4.50 11.48 -12.19
CA TRP A 56 -4.46 12.73 -12.97
C TRP A 56 -5.78 13.07 -13.62
N ARG A 57 -6.82 12.29 -13.35
CA ARG A 57 -8.20 12.55 -13.79
C ARG A 57 -8.31 12.78 -15.30
N GLY A 58 -7.61 11.95 -16.06
CA GLY A 58 -7.63 12.01 -17.51
C GLY A 58 -6.80 13.12 -18.12
N ARG A 59 -6.04 13.86 -17.31
CA ARG A 59 -5.13 14.86 -17.83
C ARG A 59 -3.99 14.18 -18.57
N ILE A 60 -3.55 14.80 -19.64
CA ILE A 60 -2.41 14.29 -20.41
C ILE A 60 -1.14 14.59 -19.62
N VAL A 61 -0.47 13.53 -19.17
CA VAL A 61 0.83 13.66 -18.52
C VAL A 61 1.78 12.70 -19.19
N SER A 62 3.08 13.00 -19.13
CA SER A 62 4.08 12.17 -19.78
C SER A 62 4.39 10.93 -18.98
N ASP A 63 4.93 9.91 -19.66
CA ASP A 63 5.45 8.73 -18.98
C ASP A 63 6.54 9.09 -17.98
N ALA A 64 7.32 10.13 -18.28
CA ALA A 64 8.35 10.60 -17.38
C ALA A 64 7.75 11.11 -16.07
N THR A 65 6.60 11.76 -16.13
CA THR A 65 5.90 12.21 -14.92
C THR A 65 5.49 11.03 -14.07
N LEU A 66 4.89 10.00 -14.67
CA LEU A 66 4.51 8.80 -13.97
C LEU A 66 5.74 8.12 -13.36
N SER A 67 6.79 7.96 -14.12
CA SER A 67 8.04 7.34 -13.64
C SER A 67 8.62 8.11 -12.46
N SER A 68 8.57 9.43 -12.52
CA SER A 68 9.06 10.28 -11.43
C SER A 68 8.25 10.07 -10.15
N ARG A 69 6.93 9.95 -10.27
CA ARG A 69 6.07 9.73 -9.11
C ARG A 69 6.24 8.33 -8.54
N ILE A 70 6.42 7.33 -9.40
CA ILE A 70 6.71 5.96 -8.95
C ILE A 70 8.05 5.94 -8.20
N LYS A 71 9.05 6.62 -8.71
CA LYS A 71 10.35 6.70 -8.05
C LYS A 71 10.23 7.35 -6.67
N ALA A 72 9.46 8.43 -6.57
CA ALA A 72 9.24 9.11 -5.30
C ALA A 72 8.47 8.21 -4.32
N ALA A 73 7.48 7.47 -4.82
CA ALA A 73 6.73 6.54 -3.99
C ALA A 73 7.63 5.43 -3.46
N ARG A 74 8.49 4.86 -4.31
CA ARG A 74 9.45 3.85 -3.86
C ARG A 74 10.36 4.39 -2.78
N ARG A 75 10.89 5.58 -2.98
CA ARG A 75 11.79 6.20 -2.00
C ARG A 75 11.09 6.39 -0.67
N ALA A 76 9.83 6.80 -0.69
CA ALA A 76 9.07 7.05 0.53
C ALA A 76 8.89 5.78 1.37
N VAL A 77 8.81 4.62 0.72
CA VAL A 77 8.60 3.34 1.40
C VAL A 77 9.87 2.48 1.48
N GLY A 78 11.01 3.10 1.28
CA GLY A 78 12.28 2.39 1.43
C GLY A 78 12.60 1.42 0.31
N ASP A 79 12.01 1.60 -0.86
CA ASP A 79 12.23 0.76 -2.02
C ASP A 79 13.13 1.47 -3.03
N THR A 80 13.61 0.72 -4.01
CA THR A 80 14.41 1.27 -5.12
C THR A 80 13.89 0.70 -6.43
N GLY A 81 14.21 1.39 -7.52
CA GLY A 81 13.87 0.89 -8.85
C GLY A 81 14.65 -0.36 -9.21
N LYS A 82 15.78 -0.60 -8.55
CA LYS A 82 16.58 -1.81 -8.76
C LYS A 82 15.98 -3.00 -8.01
N ASP A 83 15.60 -2.81 -6.76
CA ASP A 83 15.10 -3.90 -5.92
C ASP A 83 13.62 -4.19 -6.17
N GLN A 84 12.82 -3.14 -6.36
CA GLN A 84 11.38 -3.26 -6.58
C GLN A 84 10.73 -4.21 -5.57
N SER A 85 11.07 -4.02 -4.29
CA SER A 85 10.60 -4.91 -3.23
C SER A 85 9.22 -4.53 -2.73
N VAL A 86 8.78 -3.31 -2.98
CA VAL A 86 7.45 -2.83 -2.57
C VAL A 86 6.58 -2.56 -3.78
N ILE A 87 7.09 -1.83 -4.76
CA ILE A 87 6.37 -1.50 -5.98
C ILE A 87 7.11 -2.14 -7.15
N GLN A 88 6.51 -3.17 -7.72
CA GLN A 88 7.08 -3.88 -8.86
C GLN A 88 6.57 -3.26 -10.15
N THR A 89 7.47 -3.06 -11.10
CA THR A 89 7.11 -2.68 -12.46
C THR A 89 6.93 -3.94 -13.28
N LEU A 90 5.77 -4.07 -13.94
CA LEU A 90 5.54 -5.12 -14.93
C LEU A 90 5.57 -4.44 -16.29
N PRO A 91 6.65 -4.64 -17.07
CA PRO A 91 6.82 -3.90 -18.34
C PRO A 91 5.59 -4.05 -19.23
N ARG A 92 5.12 -2.94 -19.79
CA ARG A 92 3.99 -2.85 -20.69
C ARG A 92 2.64 -3.20 -20.05
N ARG A 93 2.61 -3.52 -18.75
CA ARG A 93 1.36 -3.87 -18.06
C ARG A 93 1.00 -2.87 -16.99
N GLY A 94 1.96 -2.54 -16.12
CA GLY A 94 1.68 -1.60 -15.05
C GLY A 94 2.54 -1.86 -13.84
N PHE A 95 1.91 -1.74 -12.67
CA PHE A 95 2.60 -1.80 -11.39
C PHE A 95 1.82 -2.67 -10.42
N ARG A 96 2.52 -3.22 -9.45
CA ARG A 96 1.90 -4.04 -8.43
C ARG A 96 2.53 -3.76 -7.07
N PHE A 97 1.68 -3.63 -6.05
CA PHE A 97 2.13 -3.47 -4.68
C PHE A 97 2.34 -4.87 -4.09
N LEU A 98 3.56 -5.16 -3.64
CA LEU A 98 3.94 -6.52 -3.26
C LEU A 98 3.71 -6.88 -1.79
N PRO A 99 3.98 -6.00 -0.81
CA PRO A 99 3.89 -6.39 0.60
C PRO A 99 2.48 -6.78 1.01
N THR A 100 2.38 -7.63 2.02
CA THR A 100 1.12 -7.93 2.66
C THR A 100 0.64 -6.67 3.38
N VAL A 101 -0.62 -6.33 3.17
CA VAL A 101 -1.23 -5.15 3.77
C VAL A 101 -2.27 -5.60 4.78
N HIS A 102 -2.20 -5.01 5.96
CA HIS A 102 -3.19 -5.25 7.01
C HIS A 102 -3.99 -3.98 7.22
N ASN A 103 -5.29 -4.12 7.21
CA ASN A 103 -6.19 -3.02 7.48
C ASN A 103 -6.55 -3.04 8.96
N ALA A 104 -6.60 -1.89 9.61
CA ALA A 104 -6.90 -1.84 11.04
C ALA A 104 -8.23 -2.52 11.36
N ALA A 105 -9.25 -2.36 10.50
CA ALA A 105 -10.53 -3.01 10.68
C ALA A 105 -10.41 -4.53 10.55
N ASP A 106 -9.62 -4.99 9.60
CA ASP A 106 -9.40 -6.43 9.39
C ASP A 106 -8.69 -7.06 10.58
N GLN A 107 -7.71 -6.37 11.13
CA GLN A 107 -7.00 -6.86 12.30
C GLN A 107 -7.94 -7.01 13.49
N ARG A 108 -8.85 -6.07 13.67
CA ARG A 108 -9.81 -6.12 14.74
C ARG A 108 -10.71 -7.34 14.59
N THR A 109 -11.15 -7.62 13.38
CA THR A 109 -11.96 -8.79 13.08
C THR A 109 -11.19 -10.06 13.36
N GLN A 110 -9.95 -10.12 12.96
CA GLN A 110 -9.10 -11.29 13.20
C GLN A 110 -8.89 -11.53 14.69
N ALA A 111 -8.73 -10.48 15.46
CA ALA A 111 -8.56 -10.60 16.90
C ALA A 111 -9.75 -11.25 17.56
N THR A 112 -10.93 -11.07 17.02
CA THR A 112 -12.14 -11.66 17.58
C THR A 112 -12.40 -13.06 17.07
N SER A 113 -11.86 -13.43 15.99
CA SER A 113 -12.05 -14.76 15.46
C SER A 113 -10.98 -15.69 15.94
N SER A 114 -10.56 -15.87 16.13
CA SER A 114 -9.54 -16.75 16.20
C SER A 114 -8.70 -17.07 16.19
N GLN A 115 -8.53 -16.89 16.14
CA GLN A 115 -7.64 -17.25 16.04
C GLN A 115 -7.17 -17.62 16.04
N SER A 116 -7.46 -17.58 16.44
CA SER A 116 -6.88 -18.10 16.32
C SER A 116 -6.64 -18.50 16.43
N GLU A 117 -6.80 -18.48 16.84
CA GLU A 117 -6.35 -18.95 16.88
C GLU A 117 -6.14 -19.27 17.14
N PRO A 118 -6.34 -19.44 17.63
CA PRO A 118 -6.01 -19.89 17.95
C PRO A 118 -6.07 -20.07 18.25
N ALA A 119 -6.16 -20.13 18.66
CA ALA A 119 -6.03 -20.39 18.90
C ALA A 119 -6.14 -20.56 19.25
N LEU A 120 -6.26 -20.53 19.47
CA LEU A 120 -6.23 -20.68 19.71
C LEU A 120 -6.32 -20.92 19.90
N GLN A 121 -6.37 -20.93 20.08
CA GLN A 121 -6.37 -21.07 20.15
C GLN A 121 -6.36 -21.28 20.28
N GLU A 122 -6.47 -21.51 20.66
CA GLU A 122 -6.45 -21.65 20.70
C GLU A 122 -6.52 -21.84 20.83
N MET A 123 -6.75 -22.09 21.20
CA MET A 123 -6.78 -22.21 21.24
C MET A 123 -6.88 -22.47 21.44
N GLU A 124 -7.02 -22.72 21.84
CA GLU A 124 -7.05 -22.95 22.02
C GLU A 124 -7.09 -23.25 22.26
N PRO A 125 -7.21 -23.68 22.61
CA PRO A 125 -7.12 -23.97 22.94
C PRO A 125 -7.28 -24.21 23.27
N ALA A 126 -7.29 -24.38 23.53
CA ALA A 126 -7.26 -24.62 23.84
C ALA A 126 -7.33 -24.87 24.29
N LEU A 127 -7.63 -24.91 24.59
CA LEU A 127 -7.62 -25.07 24.94
C LEU A 127 -7.57 -25.55 25.30
N ALA A 128 -7.45 -25.83 25.58
CA ALA A 128 -7.29 -26.15 25.96
C ALA A 128 -7.36 -26.31 26.01
#